data_9aa0ff43fcd07a241600e385915e3b78
#
_entry.id   9aa0ff43fcd07a241600e385915e3b78
#
_cell.length_a   1.000
_cell.length_b   1.000
_cell.length_c   1.000
_cell.angle_alpha   90.00
_cell.angle_beta   90.00
_cell.angle_gamma   90.00
#
_symmetry.space_group_name_H-M   'P 1'
#
loop_
_entity.id
_entity.type
_entity.pdbx_description
1 polymer ?
#
loop_
_entity_poly.entity_id
_entity_poly.type
_entity_poly.pdbx_seq_one_letter_code
_entity_poly.pdbx_strand_id
1 'polypeptide(L)'
;MVPLNVRALVPVDPERVRRLRKHLVQSLRDMRIMKRPAQSASPLRGEPEGFIGKVAHTACSLCRGYCCKGGGDHAYLDERVMVRVRETRPLLSAGAVIRLYVERVPAEGYAGSCVFHGRAGCTLDRSLRSDVCNSYFCTGLGNFLKSSGMPTATVVVASQGDGSRRSPVLTP
;
A
#
# COMPACT_ATOMS: atom_id res chain seq x y z
N MET A 1 -13.96 -12.24 7.25
CA MET A 1 -12.78 -13.01 6.80
C MET A 1 -12.06 -12.21 5.73
N VAL A 2 -10.71 -12.20 5.75
CA VAL A 2 -9.86 -11.52 4.77
C VAL A 2 -8.92 -12.53 4.12
N PRO A 3 -8.38 -12.27 2.89
CA PRO A 3 -7.42 -13.17 2.27
C PRO A 3 -6.09 -13.18 3.04
N LEU A 4 -5.37 -14.30 3.01
CA LEU A 4 -4.04 -14.46 3.60
C LEU A 4 -2.97 -14.48 2.49
N ASN A 5 -1.89 -13.72 2.65
CA ASN A 5 -0.72 -13.85 1.79
C ASN A 5 0.13 -15.05 2.25
N VAL A 6 0.25 -16.05 1.39
CA VAL A 6 1.04 -17.28 1.62
C VAL A 6 2.31 -17.34 0.76
N ARG A 7 2.67 -16.25 0.06
CA ARG A 7 3.84 -16.22 -0.80
C ARG A 7 5.13 -16.28 -0.01
N ALA A 8 6.16 -16.85 -0.63
CA ALA A 8 7.50 -16.87 -0.08
C ALA A 8 8.13 -15.46 -0.11
N LEU A 9 8.98 -15.18 0.88
CA LEU A 9 9.91 -14.06 0.83
C LEU A 9 11.13 -14.48 0.00
N VAL A 10 11.53 -13.63 -0.93
CA VAL A 10 12.67 -13.83 -1.82
C VAL A 10 13.48 -12.54 -1.92
N PRO A 11 14.77 -12.58 -2.21
CA PRO A 11 15.54 -11.39 -2.54
C PRO A 11 14.88 -10.59 -3.67
N VAL A 12 14.86 -9.27 -3.55
CA VAL A 12 14.31 -8.41 -4.60
C VAL A 12 15.31 -8.37 -5.76
N ASP A 13 14.86 -8.83 -6.93
CA ASP A 13 15.65 -8.82 -8.16
C ASP A 13 16.04 -7.36 -8.51
N PRO A 14 17.34 -7.06 -8.72
CA PRO A 14 17.80 -5.73 -9.17
C PRO A 14 17.10 -5.22 -10.43
N GLU A 15 16.63 -6.10 -11.32
CA GLU A 15 15.87 -5.71 -12.51
C GLU A 15 14.52 -5.07 -12.14
N ARG A 16 13.88 -5.50 -11.06
CA ARG A 16 12.67 -4.86 -10.54
C ARG A 16 12.93 -3.42 -10.11
N VAL A 17 14.08 -3.18 -9.48
CA VAL A 17 14.52 -1.83 -9.08
C VAL A 17 14.80 -0.96 -10.31
N ARG A 18 15.40 -1.52 -11.36
CA ARG A 18 15.61 -0.81 -12.65
C ARG A 18 14.29 -0.42 -13.30
N ARG A 19 13.30 -1.35 -13.34
CA ARG A 19 11.95 -1.05 -13.88
C ARG A 19 11.24 0.01 -13.05
N LEU A 20 11.29 -0.07 -11.71
CA LEU A 20 10.77 0.99 -10.84
C LEU A 20 11.39 2.34 -11.17
N ARG A 21 12.73 2.41 -11.27
CA ARG A 21 13.44 3.66 -11.58
C ARG A 21 13.00 4.24 -12.93
N LYS A 22 12.88 3.43 -13.95
CA LYS A 22 12.38 3.84 -15.28
C LYS A 22 10.96 4.38 -15.18
N HIS A 23 10.09 3.70 -14.45
CA HIS A 23 8.72 4.13 -14.22
C HIS A 23 8.64 5.49 -13.49
N LEU A 24 9.41 5.68 -12.43
CA LEU A 24 9.47 6.95 -11.69
C LEU A 24 9.96 8.12 -12.57
N VAL A 25 10.96 7.87 -13.42
CA VAL A 25 11.42 8.88 -14.40
C VAL A 25 10.27 9.28 -15.32
N GLN A 26 9.51 8.31 -15.83
CA GLN A 26 8.36 8.58 -16.70
C GLN A 26 7.27 9.35 -15.96
N SER A 27 6.86 8.92 -14.77
CA SER A 27 5.83 9.60 -13.98
C SER A 27 6.22 11.06 -13.64
N LEU A 28 7.51 11.32 -13.37
CA LEU A 28 8.02 12.68 -13.15
C LEU A 28 8.01 13.54 -14.43
N ARG A 29 8.21 12.93 -15.62
CA ARG A 29 8.08 13.63 -16.91
C ARG A 29 6.62 13.95 -17.19
N ASP A 30 5.74 12.99 -17.00
CA ASP A 30 4.29 13.12 -17.23
C ASP A 30 3.71 14.22 -16.32
N MET A 31 4.14 14.28 -15.06
CA MET A 31 3.80 15.36 -14.14
C MET A 31 4.14 16.75 -14.71
N ARG A 32 5.30 16.91 -15.41
CA ARG A 32 5.73 18.20 -15.96
C ARG A 32 4.91 18.66 -17.17
N ILE A 33 4.34 17.72 -17.94
CA ILE A 33 3.54 18.02 -19.13
C ILE A 33 2.04 18.11 -18.85
N MET A 34 1.61 17.83 -17.61
CA MET A 34 0.22 18.02 -17.21
C MET A 34 -0.17 19.49 -17.35
N LYS A 35 -1.09 19.80 -18.25
CA LYS A 35 -1.63 21.15 -18.51
C LYS A 35 -2.49 21.70 -17.37
N ARG A 36 -2.90 20.86 -16.43
CA ARG A 36 -3.71 21.21 -15.28
C ARG A 36 -3.04 20.63 -14.04
N PRO A 37 -2.75 21.42 -12.99
CA PRO A 37 -2.38 20.81 -11.74
C PRO A 37 -3.50 19.84 -11.41
N ALA A 38 -3.15 18.57 -11.18
CA ALA A 38 -4.10 17.63 -10.63
C ALA A 38 -4.74 18.36 -9.44
N GLN A 39 -6.06 18.50 -9.44
CA GLN A 39 -6.76 19.01 -8.25
C GLN A 39 -6.11 18.31 -7.08
N SER A 40 -5.60 19.09 -6.13
CA SER A 40 -4.75 18.63 -5.04
C SER A 40 -5.18 17.25 -4.61
N ALA A 41 -4.25 16.30 -4.65
CA ALA A 41 -4.52 14.89 -4.44
C ALA A 41 -5.58 14.75 -3.37
N SER A 42 -6.68 14.07 -3.63
CA SER A 42 -7.78 13.92 -2.69
C SER A 42 -7.19 13.68 -1.30
N PRO A 43 -7.62 14.41 -0.27
CA PRO A 43 -7.04 14.27 1.05
C PRO A 43 -6.96 12.77 1.35
N LEU A 44 -5.78 12.30 1.76
CA LEU A 44 -5.57 10.88 2.06
C LEU A 44 -6.76 10.43 2.89
N ARG A 45 -7.51 9.47 2.39
CA ARG A 45 -8.69 8.95 3.10
C ARG A 45 -8.25 8.62 4.53
N GLY A 46 -8.89 9.25 5.50
CA GLY A 46 -8.56 9.02 6.91
C GLY A 46 -8.55 7.53 7.22
N GLU A 47 -7.63 7.09 8.06
CA GLU A 47 -7.70 5.73 8.57
C GLU A 47 -8.98 5.60 9.39
N PRO A 48 -9.67 4.46 9.32
CA PRO A 48 -10.76 4.22 10.24
C PRO A 48 -10.24 4.34 11.67
N GLU A 49 -10.96 5.04 12.53
CA GLU A 49 -10.60 5.28 13.91
C GLU A 49 -11.35 4.36 14.87
N GLY A 50 -10.98 4.38 16.14
CA GLY A 50 -11.62 3.63 17.20
C GLY A 50 -11.60 2.13 16.96
N PHE A 51 -12.68 1.46 17.32
CA PHE A 51 -12.80 0.01 17.19
C PHE A 51 -12.71 -0.48 15.74
N ILE A 52 -13.32 0.25 14.81
CA ILE A 52 -13.24 -0.05 13.37
C ILE A 52 -11.79 0.03 12.89
N GLY A 53 -11.04 1.03 13.31
CA GLY A 53 -9.62 1.16 12.99
C GLY A 53 -8.79 0.00 13.54
N LYS A 54 -9.04 -0.41 14.79
CA LYS A 54 -8.41 -1.57 15.42
C LYS A 54 -8.66 -2.86 14.63
N VAL A 55 -9.92 -3.08 14.19
CA VAL A 55 -10.28 -4.24 13.36
C VAL A 55 -9.61 -4.18 11.98
N ALA A 56 -9.62 -3.03 11.32
CA ALA A 56 -9.00 -2.84 10.02
C ALA A 56 -7.48 -3.06 10.07
N HIS A 57 -6.81 -2.50 11.07
CA HIS A 57 -5.37 -2.69 11.29
C HIS A 57 -5.04 -4.17 11.52
N THR A 58 -5.79 -4.83 12.41
CA THR A 58 -5.62 -6.27 12.70
C THR A 58 -5.84 -7.11 11.45
N ALA A 59 -6.87 -6.81 10.65
CA ALA A 59 -7.16 -7.52 9.41
C ALA A 59 -6.00 -7.40 8.39
N CYS A 60 -5.48 -6.20 8.18
CA CYS A 60 -4.34 -5.97 7.28
C CYS A 60 -3.06 -6.64 7.78
N SER A 61 -2.81 -6.61 9.08
CA SER A 61 -1.66 -7.26 9.72
C SER A 61 -1.68 -8.77 9.54
N LEU A 62 -2.84 -9.43 9.78
CA LEU A 62 -3.01 -10.87 9.57
C LEU A 62 -2.97 -11.25 8.09
N CYS A 63 -3.56 -10.44 7.22
CA CYS A 63 -3.58 -10.62 5.77
C CYS A 63 -2.18 -10.62 5.15
N ARG A 64 -1.23 -9.94 5.74
CA ARG A 64 0.13 -9.75 5.22
C ARG A 64 0.17 -9.17 3.81
N GLY A 65 -0.68 -8.21 3.51
CA GLY A 65 -0.63 -7.48 2.26
C GLY A 65 -0.98 -8.30 1.01
N TYR A 66 -1.95 -9.20 1.07
CA TYR A 66 -2.44 -9.93 -0.10
C TYR A 66 -2.81 -9.01 -1.27
N CYS A 67 -3.35 -7.82 -1.00
CA CYS A 67 -3.68 -6.81 -1.99
C CYS A 67 -2.46 -6.23 -2.74
N CYS A 68 -1.26 -6.31 -2.16
CA CYS A 68 -0.04 -5.81 -2.80
C CYS A 68 0.36 -6.59 -4.06
N LYS A 69 -0.27 -7.75 -4.34
CA LYS A 69 0.00 -8.55 -5.56
C LYS A 69 -0.15 -7.74 -6.86
N GLY A 70 -1.05 -6.76 -6.90
CA GLY A 70 -1.31 -5.94 -8.10
C GLY A 70 -0.32 -4.79 -8.31
N GLY A 71 0.50 -4.44 -7.30
CA GLY A 71 1.39 -3.28 -7.36
C GLY A 71 2.61 -3.45 -8.27
N GLY A 72 3.02 -4.69 -8.57
CA GLY A 72 4.15 -4.96 -9.47
C GLY A 72 5.39 -4.13 -9.14
N ASP A 73 6.07 -3.66 -10.17
CA ASP A 73 7.28 -2.84 -10.03
C ASP A 73 6.98 -1.33 -10.08
N HIS A 74 5.75 -0.93 -10.38
CA HIS A 74 5.31 0.47 -10.45
C HIS A 74 4.56 0.95 -9.21
N ALA A 75 4.08 0.05 -8.35
CA ALA A 75 3.37 0.35 -7.09
C ALA A 75 2.18 1.33 -7.26
N TYR A 76 1.58 1.40 -8.44
CA TYR A 76 0.58 2.39 -8.84
C TYR A 76 1.04 3.86 -8.66
N LEU A 77 2.36 4.10 -8.67
CA LEU A 77 2.92 5.44 -8.58
C LEU A 77 2.76 6.13 -9.95
N ASP A 78 1.90 7.12 -10.00
CA ASP A 78 1.59 7.90 -11.19
C ASP A 78 2.05 9.38 -11.04
N GLU A 79 1.77 10.19 -12.04
CA GLU A 79 2.07 11.61 -12.03
C GLU A 79 1.39 12.37 -10.89
N ARG A 80 0.20 11.94 -10.43
CA ARG A 80 -0.53 12.58 -9.33
C ARG A 80 0.19 12.37 -8.01
N VAL A 81 0.73 11.17 -7.79
CA VAL A 81 1.59 10.89 -6.64
C VAL A 81 2.83 11.77 -6.68
N MET A 82 3.43 11.95 -7.87
CA MET A 82 4.61 12.82 -8.03
C MET A 82 4.29 14.28 -7.73
N VAL A 83 3.12 14.78 -8.14
CA VAL A 83 2.62 16.12 -7.75
C VAL A 83 2.57 16.25 -6.24
N ARG A 84 1.85 15.36 -5.55
CA ARG A 84 1.72 15.38 -4.09
C ARG A 84 3.07 15.33 -3.38
N VAL A 85 3.99 14.48 -3.83
CA VAL A 85 5.35 14.39 -3.25
C VAL A 85 6.11 15.69 -3.43
N ARG A 86 5.98 16.36 -4.56
CA ARG A 86 6.62 17.64 -4.83
C ARG A 86 6.01 18.79 -4.01
N GLU A 87 4.70 18.81 -3.85
CA GLU A 87 4.00 19.80 -3.02
C GLU A 87 4.41 19.69 -1.55
N THR A 88 4.48 18.46 -1.03
CA THR A 88 4.87 18.21 0.38
C THR A 88 6.38 18.30 0.62
N ARG A 89 7.21 18.24 -0.44
CA ARG A 89 8.68 18.25 -0.39
C ARG A 89 9.23 19.10 -1.53
N PRO A 90 8.97 20.42 -1.55
CA PRO A 90 9.29 21.29 -2.69
C PRO A 90 10.79 21.39 -2.99
N LEU A 91 11.64 21.18 -1.98
CA LEU A 91 13.11 21.27 -2.12
C LEU A 91 13.73 20.00 -2.73
N LEU A 92 12.99 18.90 -2.88
CA LEU A 92 13.58 17.71 -3.49
C LEU A 92 13.73 17.87 -5.01
N SER A 93 14.92 17.64 -5.53
CA SER A 93 15.12 17.49 -6.97
C SER A 93 14.46 16.21 -7.49
N ALA A 94 14.23 16.10 -8.80
CA ALA A 94 13.71 14.88 -9.41
C ALA A 94 14.56 13.64 -9.07
N GLY A 95 15.91 13.80 -9.11
CA GLY A 95 16.81 12.73 -8.72
C GLY A 95 16.70 12.33 -7.24
N ALA A 96 16.45 13.31 -6.35
CA ALA A 96 16.23 13.05 -4.94
C ALA A 96 14.90 12.32 -4.69
N VAL A 97 13.83 12.64 -5.45
CA VAL A 97 12.57 11.89 -5.40
C VAL A 97 12.77 10.43 -5.83
N ILE A 98 13.50 10.19 -6.93
CA ILE A 98 13.79 8.82 -7.37
C ILE A 98 14.56 8.05 -6.29
N ARG A 99 15.60 8.65 -5.70
CA ARG A 99 16.36 8.02 -4.60
C ARG A 99 15.47 7.71 -3.41
N LEU A 100 14.61 8.66 -3.01
CA LEU A 100 13.66 8.51 -1.91
C LEU A 100 12.82 7.21 -2.02
N TYR A 101 12.39 6.87 -3.23
CA TYR A 101 11.64 5.62 -3.49
C TYR A 101 12.58 4.41 -3.56
N VAL A 102 13.68 4.50 -4.30
CA VAL A 102 14.58 3.35 -4.51
C VAL A 102 15.19 2.85 -3.20
N GLU A 103 15.56 3.76 -2.30
CA GLU A 103 16.11 3.43 -0.97
C GLU A 103 15.09 2.72 -0.05
N ARG A 104 13.81 2.79 -0.38
CA ARG A 104 12.74 2.11 0.36
C ARG A 104 12.38 0.73 -0.20
N VAL A 105 13.04 0.30 -1.26
CA VAL A 105 12.87 -1.08 -1.72
C VAL A 105 13.54 -2.01 -0.70
N PRO A 106 12.81 -2.98 -0.12
CA PRO A 106 13.39 -3.89 0.85
C PRO A 106 14.37 -4.85 0.19
N ALA A 107 15.34 -5.38 0.95
CA ALA A 107 16.24 -6.42 0.45
C ALA A 107 15.49 -7.70 0.05
N GLU A 108 14.43 -8.04 0.79
CA GLU A 108 13.55 -9.18 0.53
C GLU A 108 12.10 -8.71 0.40
N GLY A 109 11.39 -9.26 -0.57
CA GLY A 109 9.98 -9.00 -0.81
C GLY A 109 9.20 -10.29 -1.07
N TYR A 110 7.88 -10.23 -0.97
CA TYR A 110 7.05 -11.39 -1.31
C TYR A 110 7.05 -11.63 -2.82
N ALA A 111 7.31 -12.87 -3.23
CA ALA A 111 7.36 -13.29 -4.63
C ALA A 111 6.08 -12.87 -5.39
N GLY A 112 6.24 -12.29 -6.59
CA GLY A 112 5.12 -11.84 -7.42
C GLY A 112 4.24 -10.76 -6.79
N SER A 113 4.79 -9.97 -5.85
CA SER A 113 4.09 -8.88 -5.20
C SER A 113 4.69 -7.51 -5.56
N CYS A 114 4.15 -6.43 -5.02
CA CYS A 114 4.68 -5.08 -5.18
C CYS A 114 6.15 -5.00 -4.73
N VAL A 115 6.96 -4.24 -5.45
CA VAL A 115 8.39 -4.06 -5.16
C VAL A 115 8.66 -3.51 -3.75
N PHE A 116 7.70 -2.79 -3.16
CA PHE A 116 7.78 -2.28 -1.78
C PHE A 116 7.15 -3.20 -0.72
N HIS A 117 6.75 -4.40 -1.10
CA HIS A 117 6.10 -5.33 -0.18
C HIS A 117 7.13 -6.24 0.50
N GLY A 118 7.69 -5.76 1.61
CA GLY A 118 8.61 -6.50 2.47
C GLY A 118 7.90 -7.34 3.55
N ARG A 119 8.70 -7.99 4.39
CA ARG A 119 8.27 -8.90 5.47
C ARG A 119 7.22 -8.29 6.42
N ALA A 120 7.38 -7.03 6.77
CA ALA A 120 6.50 -6.29 7.68
C ALA A 120 5.34 -5.55 6.97
N GLY A 121 5.20 -5.73 5.65
CA GLY A 121 4.22 -5.03 4.85
C GLY A 121 4.85 -4.01 3.89
N CYS A 122 4.13 -2.96 3.55
CA CYS A 122 4.62 -1.92 2.65
C CYS A 122 5.69 -1.06 3.32
N THR A 123 6.84 -0.93 2.69
CA THR A 123 7.98 -0.12 3.15
C THR A 123 7.83 1.38 2.88
N LEU A 124 6.82 1.77 2.08
CA LEU A 124 6.50 3.18 1.87
C LEU A 124 5.64 3.74 3.01
N ASP A 125 5.97 4.93 3.47
CA ASP A 125 5.07 5.74 4.30
C ASP A 125 3.79 6.08 3.52
N ARG A 126 2.67 6.27 4.20
CA ARG A 126 1.38 6.58 3.55
C ARG A 126 1.46 7.81 2.63
N SER A 127 2.23 8.82 3.02
CA SER A 127 2.45 10.03 2.21
C SER A 127 3.13 9.77 0.85
N LEU A 128 3.83 8.64 0.72
CA LEU A 128 4.54 8.23 -0.48
C LEU A 128 3.77 7.17 -1.30
N ARG A 129 2.73 6.54 -0.73
CA ARG A 129 1.93 5.53 -1.43
C ARG A 129 1.00 6.18 -2.44
N SER A 130 0.61 5.41 -3.45
CA SER A 130 -0.48 5.82 -4.35
C SER A 130 -1.82 5.93 -3.63
N ASP A 131 -2.74 6.70 -4.19
CA ASP A 131 -4.10 6.83 -3.66
C ASP A 131 -4.84 5.49 -3.71
N VAL A 132 -4.57 4.67 -4.73
CA VAL A 132 -5.06 3.29 -4.81
C VAL A 132 -4.65 2.49 -3.57
N CYS A 133 -3.37 2.55 -3.16
CA CYS A 133 -2.89 1.80 -1.98
C CYS A 133 -3.46 2.35 -0.66
N ASN A 134 -3.69 3.67 -0.59
CA ASN A 134 -4.19 4.34 0.61
C ASN A 134 -5.70 4.18 0.82
N SER A 135 -6.46 3.96 -0.26
CA SER A 135 -7.93 3.87 -0.21
C SER A 135 -8.47 2.45 -0.35
N TYR A 136 -7.62 1.48 -0.67
CA TYR A 136 -8.06 0.12 -0.94
C TYR A 136 -8.34 -0.67 0.33
N PHE A 137 -9.54 -1.25 0.39
CA PHE A 137 -9.90 -2.31 1.32
C PHE A 137 -10.31 -3.55 0.53
N CYS A 138 -9.82 -4.74 0.93
CA CYS A 138 -10.28 -5.99 0.34
C CYS A 138 -11.78 -6.20 0.61
N THR A 139 -12.43 -7.05 -0.20
CA THR A 139 -13.88 -7.30 -0.11
C THR A 139 -14.32 -7.64 1.30
N GLY A 140 -13.59 -8.52 2.00
CA GLY A 140 -13.93 -8.93 3.37
C GLY A 140 -13.93 -7.77 4.36
N LEU A 141 -12.91 -6.90 4.29
CA LEU A 141 -12.84 -5.72 5.14
C LEU A 141 -13.85 -4.65 4.69
N GLY A 142 -14.00 -4.45 3.38
CA GLY A 142 -15.00 -3.52 2.84
C GLY A 142 -16.43 -3.88 3.23
N ASN A 143 -16.79 -5.15 3.25
CA ASN A 143 -18.11 -5.61 3.71
C ASN A 143 -18.30 -5.35 5.22
N PHE A 144 -17.26 -5.61 6.03
CA PHE A 144 -17.31 -5.28 7.45
C PHE A 144 -17.53 -3.77 7.69
N LEU A 145 -16.81 -2.91 6.95
CA LEU A 145 -16.94 -1.46 7.07
C LEU A 145 -18.32 -0.91 6.62
N LYS A 146 -19.05 -1.67 5.81
CA LYS A 146 -20.38 -1.30 5.30
C LYS A 146 -21.52 -1.90 6.13
N SER A 147 -21.21 -2.88 7.01
CA SER A 147 -22.25 -3.52 7.81
C SER A 147 -22.89 -2.53 8.79
N SER A 148 -24.21 -2.53 8.84
CA SER A 148 -24.97 -1.69 9.75
C SER A 148 -24.89 -2.29 11.16
N GLY A 149 -24.32 -1.55 12.09
CA GLY A 149 -24.18 -1.92 13.49
C GLY A 149 -22.73 -2.27 13.87
N MET A 150 -22.29 -1.71 14.98
CA MET A 150 -20.99 -2.04 15.59
C MET A 150 -21.11 -3.31 16.40
N PRO A 151 -20.38 -4.39 16.07
CA PRO A 151 -20.38 -5.56 16.92
C PRO A 151 -19.71 -5.23 18.26
N THR A 152 -20.23 -5.79 19.35
CA THR A 152 -19.64 -5.68 20.69
C THR A 152 -18.32 -6.44 20.82
N ALA A 153 -18.10 -7.43 19.94
CA ALA A 153 -16.86 -8.17 19.83
C ALA A 153 -16.72 -8.76 18.42
N THR A 154 -15.48 -8.92 17.95
CA THR A 154 -15.20 -9.55 16.67
C THR A 154 -13.89 -10.32 16.67
N VAL A 155 -13.78 -11.31 15.78
CA VAL A 155 -12.54 -12.03 15.50
C VAL A 155 -12.23 -11.87 14.02
N VAL A 156 -11.01 -11.46 13.72
CA VAL A 156 -10.52 -11.40 12.34
C VAL A 156 -9.90 -12.75 11.98
N VAL A 157 -10.32 -13.29 10.84
CA VAL A 157 -9.73 -14.51 10.25
C VAL A 157 -9.16 -14.15 8.89
N ALA A 158 -7.89 -14.45 8.68
CA ALA A 158 -7.23 -14.40 7.38
C ALA A 158 -6.99 -15.83 6.90
N SER A 159 -7.38 -16.16 5.66
CA SER A 159 -7.25 -17.54 5.14
C SER A 159 -6.91 -17.56 3.64
N GLN A 160 -6.18 -18.63 3.23
CA GLN A 160 -5.88 -18.94 1.83
C GLN A 160 -5.55 -20.44 1.73
N GLY A 161 -6.35 -21.20 0.95
CA GLY A 161 -6.23 -22.66 0.94
C GLY A 161 -6.37 -23.23 2.36
N ASP A 162 -5.46 -24.13 2.74
CA ASP A 162 -5.44 -24.74 4.09
C ASP A 162 -4.80 -23.83 5.16
N GLY A 163 -4.22 -22.70 4.75
CA GLY A 163 -3.59 -21.75 5.67
C GLY A 163 -4.61 -20.82 6.29
N SER A 164 -4.61 -20.69 7.61
CA SER A 164 -5.42 -19.72 8.31
C SER A 164 -4.69 -19.07 9.49
N ARG A 165 -5.08 -17.84 9.80
CA ARG A 165 -4.65 -17.07 10.97
C ARG A 165 -5.85 -16.36 11.57
N ARG A 166 -5.89 -16.26 12.88
CA ARG A 166 -6.99 -15.57 13.57
C ARG A 166 -6.42 -14.62 14.63
N SER A 167 -7.12 -13.52 14.85
CA SER A 167 -6.83 -12.62 15.95
C SER A 167 -7.35 -13.17 17.28
N PRO A 168 -6.90 -12.62 18.41
CA PRO A 168 -7.70 -12.62 19.64
C PRO A 168 -9.08 -11.99 19.38
N VAL A 169 -9.98 -12.15 20.34
CA VAL A 169 -11.25 -11.40 20.34
C VAL A 169 -10.92 -9.92 20.49
N LEU A 170 -11.42 -9.10 19.56
CA LEU A 170 -11.31 -7.65 19.59
C LEU A 170 -12.60 -7.08 20.17
N THR A 171 -12.48 -6.18 21.12
CA THR A 171 -13.56 -5.41 21.73
C THR A 171 -13.31 -3.92 21.53
N PRO A 172 -14.36 -3.06 21.58
CA PRO A 172 -14.24 -1.62 21.51
C PRO A 172 -13.24 -0.99 22.49
#